data_0724c2121aaa85c69ea1fec3a327e7d6
#
_entry.id   0724c2121aaa85c69ea1fec3a327e7d6
#
_cell.length_a   1.000
_cell.length_b   1.000
_cell.length_c   1.000
_cell.angle_alpha   90.00
_cell.angle_beta   90.00
_cell.angle_gamma   90.00
#
_symmetry.space_group_name_H-M   'P 1'
#
loop_
_entity.id
_entity.type
_entity.pdbx_description
1 polymer ?
#
loop_
_entity_poly.entity_id
_entity_poly.type
_entity_poly.pdbx_seq_one_letter_code
_entity_poly.pdbx_strand_id
1 'polypeptide(L)'
;MPTVRRSRTLRATPEEIWAIVGDPHHLPRWWPRVARVEGVEEDAFTQVLTTAKGVPVGADFHVRESEAPHVRRWAQQLVNTPFERVLAESQVEVRLEPAGETGTRVAMALVQRVRGLAVLGSFMVRSAGRRQLDDALDGLEALVGR
;
A
#
# COMPACT_ATOMS: atom_id res chain seq x y z
N MET A 1 -1.69 13.71 12.27
CA MET A 1 -2.08 13.09 10.99
C MET A 1 -2.53 11.67 11.25
N PRO A 2 -3.66 11.24 10.66
CA PRO A 2 -4.10 9.87 10.84
C PRO A 2 -3.14 8.89 10.17
N THR A 3 -2.44 8.15 10.99
CA THR A 3 -1.53 7.11 10.54
C THR A 3 -2.00 5.79 11.10
N VAL A 4 -2.13 4.81 10.22
CA VAL A 4 -2.49 3.45 10.59
C VAL A 4 -1.28 2.56 10.39
N ARG A 5 -0.98 1.71 11.36
CA ARG A 5 0.17 0.80 11.29
C ARG A 5 -0.27 -0.63 11.55
N ARG A 6 0.30 -1.54 10.82
CA ARG A 6 0.12 -2.98 11.01
C ARG A 6 1.44 -3.68 10.73
N SER A 7 1.68 -4.77 11.43
CA SER A 7 2.86 -5.58 11.17
C SER A 7 2.54 -7.06 11.32
N ARG A 8 3.34 -7.88 10.66
CA ARG A 8 3.20 -9.34 10.70
C ARG A 8 4.55 -9.96 10.40
N THR A 9 4.85 -11.06 11.05
CA THR A 9 6.05 -11.85 10.74
C THR A 9 5.67 -12.93 9.74
N LEU A 10 6.36 -12.93 8.59
CA LEU A 10 6.14 -13.91 7.53
C LEU A 10 7.32 -14.87 7.44
N ARG A 11 7.06 -16.08 6.95
CA ARG A 11 8.08 -17.13 6.78
C ARG A 11 8.76 -17.02 5.42
N ALA A 12 9.43 -15.92 5.21
CA ALA A 12 10.18 -15.66 3.99
C ALA A 12 11.27 -14.66 4.32
N THR A 13 12.35 -14.67 3.53
CA THR A 13 13.45 -13.72 3.73
C THR A 13 13.03 -12.33 3.24
N PRO A 14 13.71 -11.26 3.72
CA PRO A 14 13.44 -9.92 3.18
C PRO A 14 13.59 -9.85 1.67
N GLU A 15 14.56 -10.54 1.09
CA GLU A 15 14.80 -10.56 -0.35
C GLU A 15 13.64 -11.20 -1.11
N GLU A 16 13.09 -12.29 -0.58
CA GLU A 16 11.92 -12.95 -1.20
C GLU A 16 10.70 -12.04 -1.18
N ILE A 17 10.46 -11.36 -0.08
CA ILE A 17 9.33 -10.44 0.04
C ILE A 17 9.56 -9.21 -0.82
N TRP A 18 10.79 -8.72 -0.86
CA TRP A 18 11.14 -7.55 -1.68
C TRP A 18 10.89 -7.80 -3.17
N ALA A 19 11.13 -9.02 -3.64
CA ALA A 19 10.86 -9.36 -5.03
C ALA A 19 9.40 -9.11 -5.42
N ILE A 20 8.51 -9.13 -4.43
CA ILE A 20 7.08 -8.84 -4.63
C ILE A 20 6.77 -7.37 -4.37
N VAL A 21 7.16 -6.87 -3.21
CA VAL A 21 6.85 -5.51 -2.77
C VAL A 21 7.55 -4.46 -3.63
N GLY A 22 8.78 -4.73 -4.06
CA GLY A 22 9.57 -3.79 -4.84
C GLY A 22 9.17 -3.67 -6.30
N ASP A 23 8.26 -4.50 -6.78
CA ASP A 23 7.80 -4.49 -8.16
C ASP A 23 6.29 -4.20 -8.22
N PRO A 24 5.90 -3.00 -8.71
CA PRO A 24 4.49 -2.63 -8.78
C PRO A 24 3.62 -3.58 -9.60
N HIS A 25 4.20 -4.34 -10.53
CA HIS A 25 3.45 -5.31 -11.32
C HIS A 25 2.78 -6.39 -10.46
N HIS A 26 3.29 -6.62 -9.25
CA HIS A 26 2.72 -7.61 -8.34
C HIS A 26 1.58 -7.07 -7.47
N LEU A 27 1.35 -5.75 -7.45
CA LEU A 27 0.32 -5.15 -6.60
C LEU A 27 -1.06 -5.81 -6.73
N PRO A 28 -1.54 -6.17 -7.93
CA PRO A 28 -2.84 -6.84 -8.04
C PRO A 28 -2.94 -8.16 -7.27
N ARG A 29 -1.80 -8.75 -6.93
CA ARG A 29 -1.75 -10.05 -6.25
C ARG A 29 -1.80 -9.95 -4.74
N TRP A 30 -1.41 -8.79 -4.18
CA TRP A 30 -1.33 -8.66 -2.72
C TRP A 30 -1.98 -7.39 -2.15
N TRP A 31 -2.05 -6.30 -2.93
CA TRP A 31 -2.71 -5.08 -2.46
C TRP A 31 -4.19 -5.13 -2.78
N PRO A 32 -5.08 -4.86 -1.79
CA PRO A 32 -6.52 -5.00 -2.02
C PRO A 32 -7.06 -4.03 -3.07
N ARG A 33 -8.02 -4.49 -3.84
CA ARG A 33 -8.77 -3.73 -4.84
C ARG A 33 -7.99 -3.24 -6.05
N VAL A 34 -6.74 -3.62 -6.21
CA VAL A 34 -5.98 -3.30 -7.41
C VAL A 34 -6.27 -4.36 -8.46
N ALA A 35 -6.95 -3.96 -9.54
CA ALA A 35 -7.27 -4.88 -10.63
C ALA A 35 -6.07 -5.09 -11.55
N ARG A 36 -5.32 -4.00 -11.83
CA ARG A 36 -4.12 -4.06 -12.65
C ARG A 36 -3.26 -2.83 -12.39
N VAL A 37 -2.05 -2.84 -12.92
CA VAL A 37 -1.10 -1.72 -12.85
C VAL A 37 -0.70 -1.33 -14.25
N GLU A 38 -0.61 -0.05 -14.52
CA GLU A 38 -0.27 0.50 -15.83
C GLU A 38 0.85 1.53 -15.68
N GLY A 39 1.54 1.82 -16.79
CA GLY A 39 2.52 2.90 -16.83
C GLY A 39 3.63 2.78 -15.81
N VAL A 40 4.12 1.56 -15.56
CA VAL A 40 5.17 1.35 -14.57
C VAL A 40 6.49 1.90 -15.07
N GLU A 41 7.04 2.83 -14.29
CA GLU A 41 8.35 3.43 -14.51
C GLU A 41 9.19 3.20 -13.25
N GLU A 42 10.43 3.65 -13.25
CA GLU A 42 11.33 3.47 -12.10
C GLU A 42 10.76 4.06 -10.82
N ASP A 43 10.14 5.23 -10.92
CA ASP A 43 9.66 5.97 -9.75
C ASP A 43 8.16 6.31 -9.80
N ALA A 44 7.40 5.70 -10.71
CA ALA A 44 5.99 6.01 -10.86
C ALA A 44 5.22 4.82 -11.44
N PHE A 45 3.94 4.75 -11.10
CA PHE A 45 3.03 3.74 -11.63
C PHE A 45 1.58 4.18 -11.40
N THR A 46 0.66 3.56 -12.16
CA THR A 46 -0.78 3.79 -11.99
C THR A 46 -1.44 2.50 -11.53
N GLN A 47 -2.18 2.57 -10.41
CA GLN A 47 -3.04 1.48 -9.97
C GLN A 47 -4.42 1.69 -10.59
N VAL A 48 -4.97 0.65 -11.20
CA VAL A 48 -6.36 0.66 -11.64
C VAL A 48 -7.17 -0.06 -10.58
N LEU A 49 -7.99 0.69 -9.86
CA LEU A 49 -8.77 0.21 -8.74
C LEU A 49 -10.16 -0.21 -9.19
N THR A 50 -10.70 -1.24 -8.56
CA THR A 50 -12.08 -1.66 -8.79
C THR A 50 -12.95 -1.05 -7.70
N THR A 51 -13.94 -0.24 -8.11
CA THR A 51 -14.90 0.35 -7.18
C THR A 51 -16.00 -0.64 -6.86
N ALA A 52 -16.81 -0.32 -5.84
CA ALA A 52 -17.94 -1.16 -5.43
C ALA A 52 -18.96 -1.37 -6.57
N LYS A 53 -19.01 -0.44 -7.53
CA LYS A 53 -19.91 -0.54 -8.69
C LYS A 53 -19.26 -1.24 -9.88
N GLY A 54 -18.05 -1.74 -9.72
CA GLY A 54 -17.32 -2.40 -10.79
C GLY A 54 -16.72 -1.44 -11.82
N VAL A 55 -16.72 -0.15 -11.56
CA VAL A 55 -16.14 0.85 -12.45
C VAL A 55 -14.64 0.98 -12.15
N PRO A 56 -13.76 0.84 -13.16
CA PRO A 56 -12.34 1.01 -12.95
C PRO A 56 -11.98 2.48 -12.74
N VAL A 57 -11.09 2.75 -11.79
CA VAL A 57 -10.60 4.11 -11.49
C VAL A 57 -9.08 4.06 -11.40
N GLY A 58 -8.41 4.92 -12.17
CA GLY A 58 -6.95 5.04 -12.13
C GLY A 58 -6.49 5.96 -11.02
N ALA A 59 -5.43 5.56 -10.33
CA ALA A 59 -4.78 6.37 -9.31
C ALA A 59 -3.28 6.33 -9.56
N ASP A 60 -2.68 7.51 -9.76
CA ASP A 60 -1.27 7.63 -10.05
C ASP A 60 -0.46 7.74 -8.77
N PHE A 61 0.68 7.07 -8.72
CA PHE A 61 1.57 7.04 -7.56
C PHE A 61 2.99 7.34 -7.93
N HIS A 62 3.70 7.96 -7.00
CA HIS A 62 5.14 8.21 -7.11
C HIS A 62 5.87 7.48 -5.99
N VAL A 63 6.96 6.81 -6.35
CA VAL A 63 7.83 6.16 -5.37
C VAL A 63 8.68 7.25 -4.71
N ARG A 64 8.56 7.40 -3.41
CA ARG A 64 9.27 8.42 -2.64
C ARG A 64 10.54 7.91 -2.02
N GLU A 65 10.58 6.62 -1.72
CA GLU A 65 11.75 5.99 -1.14
C GLU A 65 11.75 4.52 -1.54
N SER A 66 12.92 4.00 -1.91
CA SER A 66 13.06 2.59 -2.25
C SER A 66 14.49 2.17 -1.98
N GLU A 67 14.70 1.40 -0.91
CA GLU A 67 15.99 0.86 -0.51
C GLU A 67 15.86 -0.64 -0.32
N ALA A 68 16.25 -1.40 -1.32
CA ALA A 68 16.14 -2.85 -1.29
C ALA A 68 17.10 -3.45 -0.27
N PRO A 69 16.69 -4.45 0.48
CA PRO A 69 15.33 -4.99 0.61
C PRO A 69 14.60 -4.48 1.86
N HIS A 70 14.83 -3.24 2.27
CA HIS A 70 14.45 -2.73 3.59
C HIS A 70 13.22 -1.86 3.62
N VAL A 71 13.08 -0.91 2.68
CA VAL A 71 11.99 0.05 2.74
C VAL A 71 11.53 0.48 1.37
N ARG A 72 10.21 0.61 1.22
CA ARG A 72 9.61 1.18 0.03
C ARG A 72 8.41 2.03 0.45
N ARG A 73 8.36 3.26 -0.07
CA ARG A 73 7.29 4.20 0.22
C ARG A 73 6.80 4.82 -1.08
N TRP A 74 5.48 4.86 -1.25
CA TRP A 74 4.88 5.51 -2.41
C TRP A 74 3.73 6.40 -1.98
N ALA A 75 3.54 7.49 -2.72
CA ALA A 75 2.53 8.51 -2.44
C ALA A 75 1.61 8.68 -3.64
N GLN A 76 0.32 8.85 -3.36
CA GLN A 76 -0.67 9.05 -4.39
C GLN A 76 -0.64 10.49 -4.88
N GLN A 77 -0.74 10.68 -6.21
CA GLN A 77 -0.94 11.97 -6.83
C GLN A 77 -2.40 12.35 -6.63
N LEU A 78 -2.64 13.43 -5.89
CA LEU A 78 -3.99 13.88 -5.56
C LEU A 78 -4.41 15.15 -6.28
N VAL A 79 -3.47 16.08 -6.46
CA VAL A 79 -3.75 17.36 -7.12
C VAL A 79 -4.24 17.14 -8.54
N ASN A 80 -5.33 17.78 -8.91
CA ASN A 80 -5.99 17.65 -10.21
C ASN A 80 -6.58 16.26 -10.47
N THR A 81 -6.94 15.55 -9.40
CA THR A 81 -7.64 14.26 -9.49
C THR A 81 -8.95 14.33 -8.71
N PRO A 82 -9.90 13.41 -8.97
CA PRO A 82 -11.15 13.37 -8.19
C PRO A 82 -10.92 13.10 -6.70
N PHE A 83 -9.76 12.52 -6.32
CA PHE A 83 -9.43 12.23 -4.92
C PHE A 83 -9.09 13.48 -4.13
N GLU A 84 -8.69 14.57 -4.80
CA GLU A 84 -8.29 15.82 -4.16
C GLU A 84 -9.39 16.39 -3.26
N ARG A 85 -10.64 16.13 -3.57
CA ARG A 85 -11.78 16.64 -2.80
C ARG A 85 -11.86 16.07 -1.39
N VAL A 86 -11.38 14.85 -1.20
CA VAL A 86 -11.51 14.15 0.06
C VAL A 86 -10.18 13.89 0.76
N LEU A 87 -9.08 13.90 0.01
CA LEU A 87 -7.76 13.60 0.55
C LEU A 87 -6.79 14.74 0.26
N ALA A 88 -6.03 15.12 1.28
CA ALA A 88 -4.92 16.05 1.17
C ALA A 88 -3.59 15.31 1.07
N GLU A 89 -3.54 14.08 1.57
CA GLU A 89 -2.33 13.25 1.54
C GLU A 89 -2.74 11.77 1.61
N SER A 90 -2.04 10.94 0.88
CA SER A 90 -2.18 9.48 0.97
C SER A 90 -0.85 8.85 0.57
N GLN A 91 -0.22 8.12 1.50
CA GLN A 91 1.00 7.39 1.20
C GLN A 91 1.09 6.10 1.99
N VAL A 92 1.84 5.16 1.45
CA VAL A 92 2.05 3.84 2.04
C VAL A 92 3.54 3.63 2.22
N GLU A 93 3.92 3.07 3.36
CA GLU A 93 5.29 2.67 3.63
C GLU A 93 5.31 1.20 4.01
N VAL A 94 6.25 0.46 3.43
CA VAL A 94 6.50 -0.95 3.78
C VAL A 94 7.93 -1.07 4.22
N ARG A 95 8.15 -1.58 5.44
CA ARG A 95 9.48 -1.86 5.99
C ARG A 95 9.64 -3.34 6.24
N LEU A 96 10.79 -3.87 5.86
CA LEU A 96 11.12 -5.27 6.02
C LEU A 96 12.34 -5.40 6.93
N GLU A 97 12.18 -6.16 8.03
CA GLU A 97 13.27 -6.42 8.96
C GLU A 97 13.42 -7.92 9.15
N PRO A 98 14.65 -8.46 9.13
CA PRO A 98 14.84 -9.87 9.42
C PRO A 98 14.26 -10.25 10.79
N ALA A 99 13.61 -11.40 10.85
CA ALA A 99 13.05 -11.94 12.08
C ALA A 99 13.45 -13.41 12.17
N GLY A 100 14.52 -13.70 12.92
CA GLY A 100 15.12 -15.01 12.92
C GLY A 100 15.91 -15.27 11.62
N GLU A 101 16.21 -16.53 11.34
CA GLU A 101 17.04 -16.90 10.18
C GLU A 101 16.27 -16.90 8.86
N THR A 102 14.97 -17.21 8.90
CA THR A 102 14.18 -17.40 7.70
C THR A 102 12.94 -16.53 7.62
N GLY A 103 12.70 -15.71 8.64
CA GLY A 103 11.51 -14.87 8.70
C GLY A 103 11.77 -13.41 8.47
N THR A 104 10.71 -12.67 8.26
CA THR A 104 10.75 -11.21 8.09
C THR A 104 9.56 -10.59 8.81
N ARG A 105 9.84 -9.55 9.58
CA ARG A 105 8.78 -8.70 10.12
C ARG A 105 8.45 -7.66 9.07
N VAL A 106 7.23 -7.71 8.57
CA VAL A 106 6.73 -6.74 7.60
C VAL A 106 5.90 -5.71 8.35
N ALA A 107 6.35 -4.47 8.34
CA ALA A 107 5.65 -3.36 8.99
C ALA A 107 5.13 -2.42 7.92
N MET A 108 3.84 -2.15 7.94
CA MET A 108 3.19 -1.25 6.99
C MET A 108 2.58 -0.06 7.71
N ALA A 109 2.69 1.10 7.08
CA ALA A 109 2.06 2.33 7.56
C ALA A 109 1.28 2.96 6.41
N LEU A 110 0.06 3.37 6.71
CA LEU A 110 -0.78 4.11 5.78
C LEU A 110 -1.04 5.48 6.39
N VAL A 111 -0.57 6.52 5.72
CA VAL A 111 -0.77 7.90 6.15
C VAL A 111 -1.79 8.53 5.23
N GLN A 112 -2.94 8.90 5.76
CA GLN A 112 -3.99 9.57 4.99
C GLN A 112 -4.47 10.79 5.77
N ARG A 113 -4.50 11.94 5.10
CA ARG A 113 -5.05 13.17 5.66
C ARG A 113 -6.28 13.54 4.86
N VAL A 114 -7.43 13.57 5.52
CA VAL A 114 -8.71 13.89 4.88
C VAL A 114 -8.99 15.38 4.94
N ARG A 115 -9.83 15.87 4.04
CA ARG A 115 -10.19 17.28 3.92
C ARG A 115 -11.61 17.53 4.39
N GLY A 116 -11.83 18.75 4.90
CA GLY A 116 -13.16 19.29 5.15
C GLY A 116 -14.03 18.41 6.02
N LEU A 117 -15.26 18.22 5.63
CA LEU A 117 -16.24 17.43 6.40
C LEU A 117 -15.85 15.96 6.51
N ALA A 118 -14.93 15.49 5.67
CA ALA A 118 -14.43 14.12 5.79
C ALA A 118 -13.70 13.88 7.12
N VAL A 119 -13.26 14.95 7.80
CA VAL A 119 -12.64 14.86 9.13
C VAL A 119 -13.60 14.20 10.12
N LEU A 120 -14.90 14.41 9.99
CA LEU A 120 -15.89 13.79 10.86
C LEU A 120 -15.94 12.27 10.69
N GLY A 121 -15.51 11.77 9.54
CA GLY A 121 -15.41 10.35 9.27
C GLY A 121 -14.03 9.76 9.51
N SER A 122 -13.13 10.48 10.17
CA SER A 122 -11.74 10.02 10.36
C SER A 122 -11.64 8.68 11.06
N PHE A 123 -12.54 8.39 11.99
CA PHE A 123 -12.60 7.09 12.66
C PHE A 123 -12.86 5.96 11.66
N MET A 124 -13.80 6.16 10.73
CA MET A 124 -14.12 5.17 9.71
C MET A 124 -12.95 5.01 8.72
N VAL A 125 -12.28 6.11 8.40
CA VAL A 125 -11.10 6.09 7.53
C VAL A 125 -9.99 5.26 8.15
N ARG A 126 -9.74 5.44 9.46
CA ARG A 126 -8.73 4.64 10.16
C ARG A 126 -9.10 3.17 10.20
N SER A 127 -10.37 2.87 10.48
CA SER A 127 -10.85 1.49 10.51
C SER A 127 -10.70 0.82 9.15
N ALA A 128 -11.07 1.52 8.08
CA ALA A 128 -10.90 1.03 6.72
C ALA A 128 -9.42 0.85 6.37
N GLY A 129 -8.57 1.79 6.82
CA GLY A 129 -7.13 1.72 6.61
C GLY A 129 -6.49 0.50 7.27
N ARG A 130 -6.88 0.22 8.52
CA ARG A 130 -6.40 -0.97 9.23
C ARG A 130 -6.78 -2.25 8.49
N ARG A 131 -8.02 -2.32 8.01
CA ARG A 131 -8.50 -3.47 7.24
C ARG A 131 -7.73 -3.60 5.94
N GLN A 132 -7.47 -2.49 5.27
CA GLN A 132 -6.69 -2.48 4.03
C GLN A 132 -5.29 -3.05 4.24
N LEU A 133 -4.62 -2.64 5.31
CA LEU A 133 -3.29 -3.15 5.63
C LEU A 133 -3.32 -4.63 6.03
N ASP A 134 -4.34 -5.04 6.78
CA ASP A 134 -4.49 -6.45 7.13
C ASP A 134 -4.70 -7.30 5.88
N ASP A 135 -5.53 -6.83 4.93
CA ASP A 135 -5.76 -7.52 3.67
C ASP A 135 -4.48 -7.60 2.84
N ALA A 136 -3.68 -6.53 2.84
CA ALA A 136 -2.41 -6.51 2.14
C ALA A 136 -1.43 -7.53 2.74
N LEU A 137 -1.36 -7.60 4.07
CA LEU A 137 -0.52 -8.58 4.75
C LEU A 137 -0.99 -10.00 4.48
N ASP A 138 -2.30 -10.24 4.45
CA ASP A 138 -2.86 -11.53 4.08
C ASP A 138 -2.45 -11.90 2.65
N GLY A 139 -2.48 -10.94 1.74
CA GLY A 139 -2.08 -11.15 0.35
C GLY A 139 -0.61 -11.54 0.23
N LEU A 140 0.27 -10.84 0.93
CA LEU A 140 1.70 -11.16 0.95
C LEU A 140 1.95 -12.55 1.53
N GLU A 141 1.31 -12.86 2.66
CA GLU A 141 1.47 -14.16 3.30
C GLU A 141 1.04 -15.29 2.37
N ALA A 142 -0.04 -15.09 1.62
CA ALA A 142 -0.50 -16.10 0.67
C ALA A 142 0.52 -16.34 -0.47
N LEU A 143 1.26 -15.30 -0.86
CA LEU A 143 2.24 -15.40 -1.94
C LEU A 143 3.56 -16.03 -1.51
N VAL A 144 4.03 -15.74 -0.29
CA VAL A 144 5.35 -16.20 0.15
C VAL A 144 5.30 -17.50 0.94
N GLY A 145 4.10 -17.99 1.20
CA GLY A 145 3.91 -19.22 1.93
C GLY A 145 3.78 -19.01 3.43
N ARG A 146 3.46 -20.07 4.10
CA ARG A 146 3.16 -20.10 5.54
C ARG A 146 4.08 -21.03 6.28
#